data_606213b97b92f96ce64694502c021150
#
_entry.id   606213b97b92f96ce64694502c021150
#
_cell.length_a   1.000
_cell.length_b   1.000
_cell.length_c   1.000
_cell.angle_alpha   90.00
_cell.angle_beta   90.00
_cell.angle_gamma   90.00
#
_symmetry.space_group_name_H-M   'P 1'
#
loop_
_entity.id
_entity.type
_entity.pdbx_description
1 polymer ?
#
loop_
_entity_poly.entity_id
_entity_poly.type
_entity_poly.pdbx_seq_one_letter_code
_entity_poly.pdbx_strand_id
1 'polypeptide(L)'
;MSHSEDRHLDFVLKHYKEGAFDTQKAVERFRNAKGIKPKPRRHWIYAVSAVSVAAAVLLGIFLFTGKEVSQWVEITSGTAVLPDGTSVMLADGSSLSYRMEDKREVRMQGKVYFDVARDESRPFEITAGDAFVKVLGTEFMVDDTESGVVKVYVEEGRVLFASDADSEGAILTDGMSASIHEASGILQVDEDPDVNCIAWQRGSFIFDRTPLKDVLTCLGEYYHVSFAATDLSKELSGEFYTDDLDLIISLIESALDVTIICR
;
A
#
# COMPACT_ATOMS: atom_id res chain seq x y z
N MET A 1 38.94 18.31 91.07
CA MET A 1 39.29 17.78 89.79
C MET A 1 39.06 18.77 88.66
N SER A 2 39.46 20.07 88.84
CA SER A 2 39.15 21.11 87.82
C SER A 2 40.38 21.88 87.29
N HIS A 3 41.54 21.66 87.88
CA HIS A 3 42.73 22.49 87.60
C HIS A 3 43.69 21.97 86.47
N SER A 4 43.42 20.78 85.93
CA SER A 4 44.23 20.20 84.90
C SER A 4 43.61 20.43 83.48
N GLU A 5 42.31 20.50 83.38
CA GLU A 5 41.58 20.71 82.13
C GLU A 5 41.78 22.14 81.59
N ASP A 6 41.74 23.14 82.53
CA ASP A 6 41.95 24.55 82.13
C ASP A 6 43.34 24.82 81.57
N ARG A 7 44.36 24.12 82.03
CA ARG A 7 45.75 24.29 81.48
C ARG A 7 45.91 23.73 80.08
N HIS A 8 45.18 22.70 79.73
CA HIS A 8 45.24 22.18 78.36
C HIS A 8 44.45 23.06 77.36
N LEU A 9 43.35 23.64 77.85
CA LEU A 9 42.56 24.59 77.04
C LEU A 9 43.35 25.86 76.80
N ASP A 10 44.01 26.43 77.83
CA ASP A 10 44.85 27.59 77.68
C ASP A 10 46.02 27.39 76.79
N PHE A 11 46.63 26.22 76.79
CA PHE A 11 47.73 25.86 75.86
C PHE A 11 47.24 25.79 74.44
N VAL A 12 46.04 25.18 74.20
CA VAL A 12 45.45 25.05 72.85
C VAL A 12 45.07 26.45 72.33
N LEU A 13 44.44 27.30 73.13
CA LEU A 13 44.07 28.65 72.73
C LEU A 13 45.24 29.55 72.44
N LYS A 14 46.33 29.42 73.17
CA LYS A 14 47.54 30.21 72.99
C LYS A 14 48.40 29.80 71.83
N HIS A 15 48.27 28.59 71.33
CA HIS A 15 49.07 28.03 70.22
C HIS A 15 48.25 27.67 69.00
N TYR A 16 46.93 27.88 69.06
CA TYR A 16 46.07 27.69 67.90
C TYR A 16 46.26 28.83 66.91
N LYS A 17 46.81 28.50 65.76
CA LYS A 17 46.81 29.41 64.56
C LYS A 17 45.86 28.81 63.56
N GLU A 18 44.85 29.59 63.25
CA GLU A 18 43.87 29.22 62.21
C GLU A 18 44.66 28.97 60.88
N GLY A 19 44.43 27.81 60.26
CA GLY A 19 45.14 27.35 59.05
C GLY A 19 46.49 26.69 59.24
N ALA A 20 47.01 26.55 60.54
CA ALA A 20 48.31 25.91 60.78
C ALA A 20 48.32 24.39 60.66
N PHE A 21 47.09 23.78 60.68
CA PHE A 21 46.94 22.33 60.58
C PHE A 21 46.16 22.00 59.30
N ASP A 22 46.91 21.55 58.28
CA ASP A 22 46.34 21.03 57.04
C ASP A 22 45.84 19.59 57.27
N THR A 23 44.54 19.47 57.55
CA THR A 23 43.93 18.18 57.83
C THR A 23 43.95 17.22 56.63
N GLN A 24 44.00 17.75 55.43
CA GLN A 24 44.10 16.90 54.24
C GLN A 24 45.47 16.28 54.11
N LYS A 25 46.53 17.08 54.28
CA LYS A 25 47.90 16.57 54.27
C LYS A 25 48.20 15.60 55.41
N ALA A 26 47.61 15.84 56.60
CA ALA A 26 47.73 14.92 57.72
C ALA A 26 47.05 13.57 57.47
N VAL A 27 45.90 13.57 56.87
CA VAL A 27 45.18 12.35 56.47
C VAL A 27 45.90 11.61 55.37
N GLU A 28 46.51 12.31 54.39
CA GLU A 28 47.35 11.68 53.34
C GLU A 28 48.57 11.02 53.89
N ARG A 29 49.30 11.71 54.80
CA ARG A 29 50.49 11.15 55.46
C ARG A 29 50.12 9.89 56.29
N PHE A 30 49.02 9.93 57.00
CA PHE A 30 48.54 8.76 57.76
C PHE A 30 48.14 7.60 56.86
N ARG A 31 47.46 7.87 55.74
CA ARG A 31 47.12 6.85 54.74
C ARG A 31 48.37 6.18 54.16
N ASN A 32 49.34 7.02 53.79
CA ASN A 32 50.57 6.55 53.18
C ASN A 32 51.44 5.73 54.20
N ALA A 33 51.47 6.16 55.44
CA ALA A 33 52.20 5.45 56.51
C ALA A 33 51.56 4.10 56.89
N LYS A 34 50.23 3.97 56.72
CA LYS A 34 49.47 2.75 57.01
C LYS A 34 49.18 1.89 55.78
N GLY A 35 49.67 2.27 54.58
CA GLY A 35 49.45 1.50 53.35
C GLY A 35 47.96 1.41 52.90
N ILE A 36 47.13 2.33 53.38
CA ILE A 36 45.67 2.32 53.06
C ILE A 36 45.48 2.89 51.65
N LYS A 37 45.27 2.04 50.68
CA LYS A 37 44.94 2.44 49.31
C LYS A 37 43.53 3.04 49.27
N PRO A 38 43.31 4.20 48.62
CA PRO A 38 41.95 4.75 48.46
C PRO A 38 41.10 3.76 47.68
N LYS A 39 39.91 3.41 48.21
CA LYS A 39 38.92 2.64 47.44
C LYS A 39 38.53 3.45 46.22
N PRO A 40 38.54 2.89 45.01
CA PRO A 40 38.09 3.59 43.85
C PRO A 40 36.63 4.04 44.07
N ARG A 41 36.36 5.31 43.81
CA ARG A 41 34.98 5.83 43.88
C ARG A 41 34.13 5.17 42.81
N ARG A 42 33.30 4.23 43.20
CA ARG A 42 32.48 3.37 42.35
C ARG A 42 31.33 4.16 41.65
N HIS A 43 31.24 5.47 41.85
CA HIS A 43 30.18 6.32 41.30
C HIS A 43 30.21 6.44 39.79
N TRP A 44 31.38 6.37 39.17
CA TRP A 44 31.50 6.44 37.70
C TRP A 44 30.90 5.17 37.03
N ILE A 45 31.00 3.99 37.71
CA ILE A 45 30.42 2.74 37.18
C ILE A 45 28.88 2.85 37.14
N TYR A 46 28.27 3.48 38.12
CA TYR A 46 26.81 3.74 38.09
C TYR A 46 26.42 4.80 37.06
N ALA A 47 27.25 5.80 36.82
CA ALA A 47 27.01 6.79 35.78
C ALA A 47 27.10 6.18 34.37
N VAL A 48 28.08 5.32 34.10
CA VAL A 48 28.22 4.62 32.81
C VAL A 48 27.08 3.62 32.61
N SER A 49 26.65 2.89 33.65
CA SER A 49 25.51 1.97 33.55
C SER A 49 24.18 2.72 33.34
N ALA A 50 23.97 3.88 33.94
CA ALA A 50 22.78 4.69 33.74
C ALA A 50 22.69 5.22 32.29
N VAL A 51 23.80 5.65 31.69
CA VAL A 51 23.85 6.11 30.30
C VAL A 51 23.59 4.96 29.32
N SER A 52 24.14 3.76 29.59
CA SER A 52 23.91 2.60 28.74
C SER A 52 22.47 2.10 28.78
N VAL A 53 21.79 2.15 29.95
CA VAL A 53 20.37 1.82 30.07
C VAL A 53 19.50 2.87 29.36
N ALA A 54 19.81 4.14 29.51
CA ALA A 54 19.09 5.21 28.81
C ALA A 54 19.25 5.08 27.28
N ALA A 55 20.46 4.79 26.81
CA ALA A 55 20.71 4.58 25.38
C ALA A 55 19.99 3.32 24.85
N ALA A 56 19.93 2.24 25.61
CA ALA A 56 19.18 1.03 25.26
C ALA A 56 17.67 1.27 25.22
N VAL A 57 17.14 2.06 26.16
CA VAL A 57 15.72 2.43 26.18
C VAL A 57 15.39 3.33 25.00
N LEU A 58 16.21 4.34 24.71
CA LEU A 58 16.01 5.22 23.55
C LEU A 58 16.15 4.46 22.23
N LEU A 59 17.10 3.53 22.14
CA LEU A 59 17.23 2.66 20.96
C LEU A 59 16.02 1.71 20.85
N GLY A 60 15.54 1.17 21.97
CA GLY A 60 14.32 0.36 22.03
C GLY A 60 13.10 1.17 21.59
N ILE A 61 12.91 2.38 22.10
CA ILE A 61 11.83 3.28 21.67
C ILE A 61 11.97 3.60 20.18
N PHE A 62 13.16 3.96 19.69
CA PHE A 62 13.41 4.25 18.27
C PHE A 62 13.12 3.05 17.37
N LEU A 63 13.52 1.84 17.77
CA LEU A 63 13.23 0.61 17.02
C LEU A 63 11.75 0.19 17.10
N PHE A 64 11.05 0.54 18.20
CA PHE A 64 9.64 0.21 18.39
C PHE A 64 8.70 1.25 17.76
N THR A 65 9.06 2.55 17.83
CA THR A 65 8.26 3.63 17.21
C THR A 65 8.53 3.79 15.71
N GLY A 66 9.65 3.25 15.21
CA GLY A 66 9.97 3.25 13.78
C GLY A 66 9.23 2.20 12.94
N LYS A 67 8.42 1.34 13.57
CA LYS A 67 7.46 0.49 12.88
C LYS A 67 6.08 1.15 12.99
N GLU A 68 5.81 2.11 12.14
CA GLU A 68 4.42 2.40 11.82
C GLU A 68 3.82 1.09 11.31
N VAL A 69 2.84 0.58 12.05
CA VAL A 69 2.04 -0.57 11.58
C VAL A 69 1.16 0.00 10.48
N SER A 70 1.71 0.00 9.29
CA SER A 70 0.99 0.33 8.07
C SER A 70 -0.25 -0.55 7.99
N GLN A 71 -1.40 0.00 8.32
CA GLN A 71 -2.66 -0.73 8.29
C GLN A 71 -3.22 -0.71 6.86
N TRP A 72 -3.48 -1.91 6.34
CA TRP A 72 -4.26 -2.06 5.13
C TRP A 72 -5.72 -1.75 5.44
N VAL A 73 -6.33 -0.90 4.62
CA VAL A 73 -7.76 -0.59 4.67
C VAL A 73 -8.44 -1.35 3.54
N GLU A 74 -9.50 -2.08 3.86
CA GLU A 74 -10.20 -2.94 2.91
C GLU A 74 -11.53 -2.30 2.48
N ILE A 75 -11.84 -2.44 1.18
CA ILE A 75 -13.09 -2.08 0.52
C ILE A 75 -13.61 -3.33 -0.18
N THR A 76 -14.86 -3.69 0.03
CA THR A 76 -15.45 -4.94 -0.48
C THR A 76 -16.60 -4.76 -1.46
N SER A 77 -17.00 -3.53 -1.76
CA SER A 77 -18.07 -3.26 -2.74
C SER A 77 -18.21 -1.79 -3.10
N GLY A 78 -18.76 -1.55 -4.27
CA GLY A 78 -19.20 -0.23 -4.72
C GLY A 78 -18.08 0.70 -5.15
N THR A 79 -18.35 1.99 -5.12
CA THR A 79 -17.40 3.05 -5.50
C THR A 79 -16.82 3.71 -4.27
N ALA A 80 -15.51 3.98 -4.29
CA ALA A 80 -14.81 4.67 -3.21
C ALA A 80 -13.76 5.63 -3.77
N VAL A 81 -13.40 6.64 -2.96
CA VAL A 81 -12.28 7.53 -3.24
C VAL A 81 -11.19 7.27 -2.21
N LEU A 82 -10.00 6.95 -2.68
CA LEU A 82 -8.83 6.69 -1.86
C LEU A 82 -8.23 8.00 -1.34
N PRO A 83 -7.39 7.97 -0.29
CA PRO A 83 -6.83 9.18 0.32
C PRO A 83 -5.98 10.05 -0.61
N ASP A 84 -5.45 9.48 -1.69
CA ASP A 84 -4.68 10.17 -2.73
C ASP A 84 -5.53 10.85 -3.81
N GLY A 85 -6.87 10.71 -3.72
CA GLY A 85 -7.83 11.23 -4.68
C GLY A 85 -8.18 10.24 -5.81
N THR A 86 -7.57 9.05 -5.85
CA THR A 86 -7.90 8.00 -6.80
C THR A 86 -9.33 7.50 -6.57
N SER A 87 -10.14 7.42 -7.63
CA SER A 87 -11.47 6.81 -7.60
C SER A 87 -11.37 5.34 -8.00
N VAL A 88 -12.09 4.49 -7.29
CA VAL A 88 -12.17 3.05 -7.59
C VAL A 88 -13.61 2.60 -7.62
N MET A 89 -13.96 1.72 -8.58
CA MET A 89 -15.24 1.04 -8.64
C MET A 89 -15.00 -0.47 -8.64
N LEU A 90 -15.63 -1.17 -7.70
CA LEU A 90 -15.53 -2.60 -7.54
C LEU A 90 -16.78 -3.27 -8.10
N ALA A 91 -16.60 -4.27 -8.97
CA ALA A 91 -17.68 -5.16 -9.37
C ALA A 91 -18.10 -6.07 -8.20
N ASP A 92 -19.27 -6.67 -8.30
CA ASP A 92 -19.81 -7.57 -7.27
C ASP A 92 -18.84 -8.73 -6.98
N GLY A 93 -18.63 -9.01 -5.70
CA GLY A 93 -17.72 -10.05 -5.24
C GLY A 93 -16.24 -9.68 -5.26
N SER A 94 -15.91 -8.44 -5.64
CA SER A 94 -14.52 -7.94 -5.67
C SER A 94 -14.13 -7.34 -4.32
N SER A 95 -12.82 -7.31 -4.06
CA SER A 95 -12.26 -6.64 -2.89
C SER A 95 -10.98 -5.88 -3.24
N LEU A 96 -10.71 -4.84 -2.48
CA LEU A 96 -9.53 -4.00 -2.64
C LEU A 96 -8.99 -3.62 -1.26
N SER A 97 -7.71 -3.82 -1.05
CA SER A 97 -7.00 -3.34 0.14
C SER A 97 -5.95 -2.33 -0.28
N TYR A 98 -5.84 -1.22 0.44
CA TYR A 98 -4.89 -0.18 0.10
C TYR A 98 -4.08 0.31 1.29
N ARG A 99 -2.91 0.88 0.97
CA ARG A 99 -1.99 1.53 1.89
C ARG A 99 -1.41 2.76 1.20
N MET A 100 -1.70 3.97 1.75
CA MET A 100 -1.42 5.26 1.11
C MET A 100 -0.53 6.16 1.98
N GLU A 101 0.53 5.60 2.54
CA GLU A 101 1.53 6.35 3.30
C GLU A 101 2.59 6.91 2.34
N ASP A 102 3.83 6.40 2.43
CA ASP A 102 4.93 6.80 1.53
C ASP A 102 4.74 6.26 0.11
N LYS A 103 4.07 5.11 -0.02
CA LYS A 103 3.76 4.45 -1.29
C LYS A 103 2.25 4.33 -1.49
N ARG A 104 1.85 4.40 -2.75
CA ARG A 104 0.48 4.21 -3.20
C ARG A 104 0.29 2.75 -3.59
N GLU A 105 0.17 1.88 -2.59
CA GLU A 105 0.10 0.42 -2.79
C GLU A 105 -1.33 -0.09 -2.63
N VAL A 106 -1.75 -0.93 -3.56
CA VAL A 106 -3.06 -1.57 -3.59
C VAL A 106 -2.90 -3.07 -3.85
N ARG A 107 -3.76 -3.86 -3.20
CA ARG A 107 -3.98 -5.28 -3.51
C ARG A 107 -5.45 -5.45 -3.82
N MET A 108 -5.75 -6.23 -4.84
CA MET A 108 -7.13 -6.47 -5.22
C MET A 108 -7.39 -7.94 -5.54
N GLN A 109 -8.68 -8.27 -5.54
CA GLN A 109 -9.21 -9.53 -6.02
C GLN A 109 -10.55 -9.25 -6.70
N GLY A 110 -10.83 -9.92 -7.82
CA GLY A 110 -12.02 -9.71 -8.63
C GLY A 110 -11.81 -8.70 -9.74
N LYS A 111 -12.83 -7.91 -10.06
CA LYS A 111 -12.81 -6.91 -11.12
C LYS A 111 -12.94 -5.50 -10.54
N VAL A 112 -11.95 -4.65 -10.83
CA VAL A 112 -11.89 -3.28 -10.30
C VAL A 112 -11.52 -2.32 -11.43
N TYR A 113 -12.27 -1.24 -11.53
CA TYR A 113 -11.94 -0.09 -12.36
C TYR A 113 -11.29 0.99 -11.52
N PHE A 114 -10.23 1.60 -12.05
CA PHE A 114 -9.42 2.63 -11.43
C PHE A 114 -9.40 3.88 -12.27
N ASP A 115 -9.72 5.03 -11.67
CA ASP A 115 -9.41 6.36 -12.15
C ASP A 115 -8.34 6.93 -11.22
N VAL A 116 -7.08 6.77 -11.60
CA VAL A 116 -5.94 7.06 -10.73
C VAL A 116 -5.55 8.52 -10.80
N ALA A 117 -5.60 9.21 -9.66
CA ALA A 117 -5.12 10.58 -9.54
C ALA A 117 -3.64 10.69 -9.96
N ARG A 118 -3.34 11.62 -10.89
CA ARG A 118 -2.00 11.76 -11.47
C ARG A 118 -0.98 12.25 -10.46
N ASP A 119 0.07 11.47 -10.24
CA ASP A 119 1.24 11.83 -9.41
C ASP A 119 2.49 11.13 -9.96
N GLU A 120 3.32 11.88 -10.70
CA GLU A 120 4.54 11.36 -11.32
C GLU A 120 5.66 11.08 -10.30
N SER A 121 5.57 11.67 -9.11
CA SER A 121 6.58 11.50 -8.05
C SER A 121 6.34 10.23 -7.21
N ARG A 122 5.10 9.74 -7.15
CA ARG A 122 4.68 8.57 -6.41
C ARG A 122 3.82 7.67 -7.29
N PRO A 123 4.42 6.69 -7.97
CA PRO A 123 3.68 5.73 -8.77
C PRO A 123 2.61 5.00 -7.95
N PHE A 124 1.48 4.68 -8.60
CA PHE A 124 0.43 3.84 -8.04
C PHE A 124 0.71 2.40 -8.43
N GLU A 125 0.80 1.51 -7.45
CA GLU A 125 1.22 0.12 -7.62
C GLU A 125 0.11 -0.82 -7.16
N ILE A 126 -0.29 -1.76 -8.03
CA ILE A 126 -1.35 -2.74 -7.76
C ILE A 126 -0.76 -4.14 -7.87
N THR A 127 -1.14 -4.99 -6.93
CA THR A 127 -0.95 -6.44 -7.00
C THR A 127 -2.31 -7.10 -7.17
N ALA A 128 -2.47 -7.90 -8.23
CA ALA A 128 -3.65 -8.72 -8.51
C ALA A 128 -3.16 -10.14 -8.83
N GLY A 129 -3.52 -11.13 -7.98
CA GLY A 129 -2.90 -12.45 -8.06
C GLY A 129 -1.37 -12.35 -8.00
N ASP A 130 -0.69 -12.97 -8.96
CA ASP A 130 0.76 -12.86 -9.14
C ASP A 130 1.17 -11.68 -10.04
N ALA A 131 0.22 -10.94 -10.64
CA ALA A 131 0.50 -9.84 -11.54
C ALA A 131 0.73 -8.51 -10.83
N PHE A 132 1.56 -7.67 -11.45
CA PHE A 132 1.92 -6.34 -10.99
C PHE A 132 1.53 -5.28 -12.02
N VAL A 133 0.88 -4.22 -11.55
CA VAL A 133 0.46 -3.08 -12.36
C VAL A 133 1.03 -1.80 -11.76
N LYS A 134 1.59 -0.93 -12.62
CA LYS A 134 2.14 0.36 -12.20
C LYS A 134 1.72 1.46 -13.14
N VAL A 135 1.19 2.56 -12.54
CA VAL A 135 0.70 3.71 -13.28
C VAL A 135 1.10 5.02 -12.61
N LEU A 136 0.97 6.14 -13.31
CA LEU A 136 1.24 7.49 -12.80
C LEU A 136 -0.01 8.37 -12.73
N GLY A 137 -1.09 7.97 -13.42
CA GLY A 137 -2.35 8.66 -13.56
C GLY A 137 -3.02 8.15 -14.84
N THR A 138 -3.99 7.26 -14.71
CA THR A 138 -4.48 6.39 -15.78
C THR A 138 -5.87 5.91 -15.42
N GLU A 139 -6.75 5.79 -16.41
CA GLU A 139 -8.05 5.16 -16.30
C GLU A 139 -7.97 3.75 -16.90
N PHE A 140 -8.24 2.72 -16.10
CA PHE A 140 -8.06 1.33 -16.52
C PHE A 140 -8.82 0.36 -15.63
N MET A 141 -9.02 -0.83 -16.13
CA MET A 141 -9.62 -1.96 -15.40
C MET A 141 -8.58 -3.05 -15.18
N VAL A 142 -8.65 -3.70 -14.02
CA VAL A 142 -7.96 -4.96 -13.73
C VAL A 142 -9.01 -6.00 -13.38
N ASP A 143 -8.86 -7.21 -13.93
CA ASP A 143 -9.78 -8.33 -13.76
C ASP A 143 -8.99 -9.62 -13.51
N ASP A 144 -9.15 -10.19 -12.31
CA ASP A 144 -8.63 -11.50 -11.90
C ASP A 144 -9.72 -12.51 -11.58
N THR A 145 -10.92 -12.31 -12.12
CA THR A 145 -12.06 -13.22 -11.92
C THR A 145 -11.87 -14.58 -12.58
N GLU A 146 -11.08 -14.64 -13.65
CA GLU A 146 -10.73 -15.89 -14.32
C GLU A 146 -9.55 -16.56 -13.60
N SER A 147 -9.77 -17.76 -13.07
CA SER A 147 -8.75 -18.46 -12.28
C SER A 147 -7.43 -18.62 -13.03
N GLY A 148 -6.35 -18.05 -12.45
CA GLY A 148 -5.01 -18.13 -12.99
C GLY A 148 -4.74 -17.20 -14.18
N VAL A 149 -5.62 -16.21 -14.44
CA VAL A 149 -5.44 -15.21 -15.49
C VAL A 149 -5.78 -13.83 -14.94
N VAL A 150 -4.84 -12.91 -15.02
CA VAL A 150 -5.06 -11.49 -14.74
C VAL A 150 -5.12 -10.72 -16.05
N LYS A 151 -6.17 -9.91 -16.22
CA LYS A 151 -6.38 -9.07 -17.40
C LYS A 151 -6.34 -7.60 -17.02
N VAL A 152 -5.77 -6.78 -17.89
CA VAL A 152 -5.80 -5.31 -17.77
C VAL A 152 -6.33 -4.74 -19.08
N TYR A 153 -7.24 -3.76 -18.99
CA TYR A 153 -7.70 -2.93 -20.10
C TYR A 153 -7.45 -1.46 -19.78
N VAL A 154 -6.84 -0.72 -20.69
CA VAL A 154 -6.51 0.71 -20.54
C VAL A 154 -7.54 1.53 -21.30
N GLU A 155 -8.31 2.37 -20.60
CA GLU A 155 -9.22 3.32 -21.23
C GLU A 155 -8.48 4.59 -21.60
N GLU A 156 -7.70 5.18 -20.69
CA GLU A 156 -6.90 6.39 -20.94
C GLU A 156 -5.59 6.35 -20.16
N GLY A 157 -4.47 6.66 -20.80
CA GLY A 157 -3.15 6.83 -20.21
C GLY A 157 -2.18 5.69 -20.49
N ARG A 158 -1.38 5.31 -19.49
CA ARG A 158 -0.33 4.28 -19.64
C ARG A 158 -0.25 3.38 -18.43
N VAL A 159 -0.16 2.09 -18.69
CA VAL A 159 -0.01 1.05 -17.68
C VAL A 159 1.24 0.24 -17.97
N LEU A 160 2.14 0.11 -16.98
CA LEU A 160 3.14 -0.96 -16.98
C LEU A 160 2.48 -2.20 -16.36
N PHE A 161 2.40 -3.29 -17.10
CA PHE A 161 1.83 -4.56 -16.68
C PHE A 161 2.89 -5.67 -16.75
N ALA A 162 3.12 -6.36 -15.65
CA ALA A 162 4.19 -7.34 -15.51
C ALA A 162 3.72 -8.54 -14.64
N SER A 163 4.43 -9.66 -14.73
CA SER A 163 4.17 -10.84 -13.90
C SER A 163 4.59 -10.66 -12.43
N ASP A 164 5.48 -9.73 -12.14
CA ASP A 164 5.89 -9.30 -10.81
C ASP A 164 6.57 -7.93 -10.87
N ALA A 165 6.88 -7.33 -9.71
CA ALA A 165 7.45 -5.99 -9.60
C ALA A 165 8.88 -5.85 -10.19
N ASP A 166 9.60 -6.94 -10.32
CA ASP A 166 11.00 -6.99 -10.78
C ASP A 166 11.11 -7.46 -12.24
N SER A 167 9.99 -7.93 -12.83
CA SER A 167 9.94 -8.45 -14.20
C SER A 167 9.87 -7.33 -15.23
N GLU A 168 10.43 -7.60 -16.41
CA GLU A 168 10.24 -6.77 -17.58
C GLU A 168 8.79 -6.98 -18.10
N GLY A 169 7.95 -5.94 -17.98
CA GLY A 169 6.54 -5.97 -18.36
C GLY A 169 6.30 -5.36 -19.74
N ALA A 170 5.01 -5.27 -20.10
CA ALA A 170 4.56 -4.51 -21.27
C ALA A 170 4.02 -3.15 -20.84
N ILE A 171 4.22 -2.14 -21.70
CA ILE A 171 3.56 -0.84 -21.57
C ILE A 171 2.33 -0.87 -22.46
N LEU A 172 1.16 -0.77 -21.83
CA LEU A 172 -0.12 -0.64 -22.49
C LEU A 172 -0.51 0.83 -22.59
N THR A 173 -1.18 1.22 -23.65
CA THR A 173 -1.71 2.56 -23.88
C THR A 173 -3.20 2.51 -24.16
N ASP A 174 -3.81 3.67 -24.39
CA ASP A 174 -5.23 3.85 -24.62
C ASP A 174 -5.81 2.82 -25.58
N GLY A 175 -6.89 2.14 -25.19
CA GLY A 175 -7.58 1.14 -25.97
C GLY A 175 -6.92 -0.25 -26.03
N MET A 176 -5.76 -0.45 -25.42
CA MET A 176 -5.08 -1.74 -25.37
C MET A 176 -5.50 -2.58 -24.17
N SER A 177 -5.41 -3.89 -24.33
CA SER A 177 -5.48 -4.82 -23.21
C SER A 177 -4.32 -5.79 -23.19
N ALA A 178 -4.10 -6.43 -22.04
CA ALA A 178 -3.20 -7.56 -21.92
C ALA A 178 -3.67 -8.53 -20.86
N SER A 179 -3.22 -9.77 -20.98
CA SER A 179 -3.43 -10.82 -20.00
C SER A 179 -2.13 -11.48 -19.59
N ILE A 180 -2.03 -11.88 -18.34
CA ILE A 180 -0.97 -12.72 -17.82
C ILE A 180 -1.58 -14.02 -17.31
N HIS A 181 -1.02 -15.16 -17.77
CA HIS A 181 -1.32 -16.47 -17.22
C HIS A 181 -0.37 -16.74 -16.05
N GLU A 182 -0.87 -16.77 -14.82
CA GLU A 182 -0.08 -16.92 -13.58
C GLU A 182 0.84 -18.14 -13.62
N ALA A 183 0.34 -19.30 -14.06
CA ALA A 183 1.12 -20.54 -14.07
C ALA A 183 2.35 -20.51 -14.99
N SER A 184 2.38 -19.67 -16.02
CA SER A 184 3.44 -19.60 -17.03
C SER A 184 4.17 -18.27 -17.06
N GLY A 185 3.60 -17.22 -16.45
CA GLY A 185 4.08 -15.84 -16.56
C GLY A 185 4.01 -15.27 -17.98
N ILE A 186 3.28 -15.96 -18.90
CA ILE A 186 3.16 -15.52 -20.29
C ILE A 186 2.24 -14.30 -20.34
N LEU A 187 2.79 -13.19 -20.84
CA LEU A 187 2.07 -11.96 -21.09
C LEU A 187 1.66 -11.93 -22.56
N GLN A 188 0.36 -11.70 -22.84
CA GLN A 188 -0.21 -11.52 -24.16
C GLN A 188 -0.84 -10.14 -24.25
N VAL A 189 -0.48 -9.36 -25.26
CA VAL A 189 -1.03 -8.03 -25.53
C VAL A 189 -2.06 -8.15 -26.65
N ASP A 190 -3.19 -7.48 -26.48
CA ASP A 190 -4.24 -7.29 -27.49
C ASP A 190 -4.38 -5.78 -27.76
N GLU A 191 -4.15 -5.39 -29.02
CA GLU A 191 -4.19 -4.01 -29.46
C GLU A 191 -5.59 -3.57 -29.93
N ASP A 192 -6.55 -4.51 -30.05
CA ASP A 192 -7.93 -4.25 -30.46
C ASP A 192 -8.92 -5.08 -29.62
N PRO A 193 -8.93 -4.90 -28.28
CA PRO A 193 -9.77 -5.67 -27.39
C PRO A 193 -11.24 -5.22 -27.46
N ASP A 194 -12.14 -6.05 -26.91
CA ASP A 194 -13.53 -5.66 -26.74
C ASP A 194 -13.64 -4.50 -25.72
N VAL A 195 -13.99 -3.31 -26.21
CA VAL A 195 -14.19 -2.09 -25.40
C VAL A 195 -15.35 -2.22 -24.40
N ASN A 196 -16.22 -3.22 -24.56
CA ASN A 196 -17.34 -3.49 -23.68
C ASN A 196 -16.96 -4.26 -22.40
N CYS A 197 -15.70 -4.64 -22.25
CA CYS A 197 -15.20 -5.21 -21.00
C CYS A 197 -15.40 -4.25 -19.79
N ILE A 198 -15.55 -2.93 -20.03
CA ILE A 198 -15.85 -1.91 -19.02
C ILE A 198 -17.30 -1.38 -19.11
N ALA A 199 -18.20 -2.05 -19.86
CA ALA A 199 -19.61 -1.62 -19.95
C ALA A 199 -20.31 -1.51 -18.59
N TRP A 200 -19.94 -2.36 -17.65
CA TRP A 200 -20.43 -2.37 -16.26
C TRP A 200 -20.09 -1.09 -15.47
N GLN A 201 -18.96 -0.46 -15.78
CA GLN A 201 -18.53 0.80 -15.19
C GLN A 201 -19.09 1.99 -15.97
N ARG A 202 -19.01 1.94 -17.30
CA ARG A 202 -19.49 3.02 -18.20
C ARG A 202 -21.01 3.14 -18.22
N GLY A 203 -21.72 2.06 -17.95
CA GLY A 203 -23.17 2.01 -18.00
C GLY A 203 -23.74 1.90 -19.43
N SER A 204 -22.91 1.65 -20.43
CA SER A 204 -23.33 1.46 -21.82
C SER A 204 -22.45 0.51 -22.58
N PHE A 205 -23.03 -0.17 -23.58
CA PHE A 205 -22.33 -0.92 -24.61
C PHE A 205 -22.10 -0.03 -25.83
N ILE A 206 -20.93 -0.17 -26.47
CA ILE A 206 -20.59 0.48 -27.72
C ILE A 206 -20.28 -0.59 -28.74
N PHE A 207 -20.98 -0.56 -29.86
CA PHE A 207 -20.76 -1.43 -31.01
C PHE A 207 -20.47 -0.58 -32.24
N ASP A 208 -19.44 -0.95 -33.02
CA ASP A 208 -19.10 -0.31 -34.31
C ASP A 208 -18.93 -1.40 -35.38
N ARG A 209 -19.96 -1.55 -36.22
CA ARG A 209 -20.03 -2.61 -37.24
C ARG A 209 -19.71 -3.99 -36.68
N THR A 210 -20.15 -4.21 -35.42
CA THR A 210 -19.92 -5.46 -34.72
C THR A 210 -20.87 -6.53 -35.24
N PRO A 211 -20.40 -7.72 -35.62
CA PRO A 211 -21.26 -8.84 -36.02
C PRO A 211 -22.31 -9.15 -34.93
N LEU A 212 -23.55 -9.36 -35.31
CA LEU A 212 -24.63 -9.61 -34.34
C LEU A 212 -24.33 -10.80 -33.43
N LYS A 213 -23.60 -11.80 -33.95
CA LYS A 213 -23.14 -12.92 -33.14
C LYS A 213 -22.31 -12.45 -31.93
N ASP A 214 -21.37 -11.53 -32.16
CA ASP A 214 -20.46 -11.04 -31.12
C ASP A 214 -21.18 -10.07 -30.18
N VAL A 215 -22.11 -9.25 -30.71
CA VAL A 215 -23.03 -8.44 -29.90
C VAL A 215 -23.80 -9.30 -28.93
N LEU A 216 -24.44 -10.39 -29.40
CA LEU A 216 -25.23 -11.27 -28.55
C LEU A 216 -24.37 -12.08 -27.58
N THR A 217 -23.13 -12.36 -27.92
CA THR A 217 -22.16 -12.98 -26.99
C THR A 217 -21.84 -11.99 -25.86
N CYS A 218 -21.47 -10.76 -26.19
CA CYS A 218 -21.16 -9.71 -25.21
C CYS A 218 -22.36 -9.44 -24.26
N LEU A 219 -23.56 -9.28 -24.80
CA LEU A 219 -24.77 -9.12 -23.97
C LEU A 219 -25.04 -10.36 -23.12
N GLY A 220 -24.81 -11.56 -23.67
CA GLY A 220 -25.01 -12.82 -22.97
C GLY A 220 -24.09 -12.99 -21.77
N GLU A 221 -22.84 -12.62 -21.91
CA GLU A 221 -21.84 -12.61 -20.83
C GLU A 221 -22.19 -11.60 -19.73
N TYR A 222 -22.61 -10.41 -20.13
CA TYR A 222 -22.96 -9.35 -19.17
C TYR A 222 -24.21 -9.68 -18.34
N TYR A 223 -25.29 -10.15 -19.01
CA TYR A 223 -26.58 -10.44 -18.36
C TYR A 223 -26.72 -11.88 -17.89
N HIS A 224 -25.71 -12.73 -18.10
CA HIS A 224 -25.71 -14.16 -17.76
C HIS A 224 -26.85 -14.94 -18.41
N VAL A 225 -27.12 -14.64 -19.67
CA VAL A 225 -28.19 -15.28 -20.49
C VAL A 225 -27.60 -15.71 -21.83
N SER A 226 -28.28 -16.60 -22.54
CA SER A 226 -27.90 -16.99 -23.88
C SER A 226 -28.93 -16.54 -24.91
N PHE A 227 -28.48 -16.16 -26.10
CA PHE A 227 -29.33 -15.69 -27.18
C PHE A 227 -29.23 -16.61 -28.40
N ALA A 228 -30.33 -16.66 -29.16
CA ALA A 228 -30.36 -17.16 -30.54
C ALA A 228 -31.04 -16.12 -31.41
N ALA A 229 -30.61 -15.96 -32.66
CA ALA A 229 -31.21 -15.03 -33.60
C ALA A 229 -31.46 -15.72 -34.95
N THR A 230 -32.41 -15.20 -35.72
CA THR A 230 -32.79 -15.72 -37.04
C THR A 230 -31.71 -15.52 -38.09
N ASP A 231 -30.92 -14.44 -37.95
CA ASP A 231 -29.80 -14.11 -38.85
C ASP A 231 -28.67 -13.48 -38.04
N LEU A 232 -27.54 -14.14 -37.95
CA LEU A 232 -26.34 -13.70 -37.24
C LEU A 232 -25.33 -12.96 -38.12
N SER A 233 -25.62 -12.84 -39.44
CA SER A 233 -24.70 -12.19 -40.40
C SER A 233 -24.81 -10.67 -40.44
N LYS A 234 -25.77 -10.11 -39.71
CA LYS A 234 -25.98 -8.67 -39.61
C LYS A 234 -24.91 -8.03 -38.72
N GLU A 235 -24.65 -6.74 -38.95
CA GLU A 235 -23.75 -5.93 -38.15
C GLU A 235 -24.53 -4.84 -37.42
N LEU A 236 -24.12 -4.53 -36.19
CA LEU A 236 -24.70 -3.50 -35.36
C LEU A 236 -23.71 -2.37 -35.09
N SER A 237 -24.21 -1.13 -35.19
CA SER A 237 -23.48 0.04 -34.68
C SER A 237 -24.43 0.86 -33.82
N GLY A 238 -23.94 1.30 -32.66
CA GLY A 238 -24.70 2.13 -31.73
C GLY A 238 -24.21 2.03 -30.30
N GLU A 239 -24.77 2.88 -29.46
CA GLU A 239 -24.57 2.87 -28.02
C GLU A 239 -25.88 2.48 -27.32
N PHE A 240 -25.79 1.55 -26.36
CA PHE A 240 -26.93 0.97 -25.67
C PHE A 240 -26.68 0.98 -24.15
N TYR A 241 -27.58 1.60 -23.38
CA TYR A 241 -27.47 1.65 -21.92
C TYR A 241 -27.71 0.29 -21.29
N THR A 242 -26.98 -0.05 -20.23
CA THR A 242 -26.95 -1.38 -19.61
C THR A 242 -28.11 -1.66 -18.66
N ASP A 243 -29.01 -0.71 -18.42
CA ASP A 243 -30.07 -0.79 -17.42
C ASP A 243 -31.35 -1.52 -17.89
N ASP A 244 -31.53 -1.74 -19.19
CA ASP A 244 -32.73 -2.35 -19.76
C ASP A 244 -32.43 -3.31 -20.93
N LEU A 245 -32.24 -4.59 -20.63
CA LEU A 245 -31.98 -5.62 -21.63
C LEU A 245 -33.13 -5.77 -22.65
N ASP A 246 -34.39 -5.72 -22.19
CA ASP A 246 -35.55 -5.91 -23.07
C ASP A 246 -35.62 -4.77 -24.10
N LEU A 247 -35.30 -3.55 -23.67
CA LEU A 247 -35.22 -2.41 -24.57
C LEU A 247 -34.07 -2.58 -25.59
N ILE A 248 -32.88 -3.02 -25.14
CA ILE A 248 -31.75 -3.28 -26.04
C ILE A 248 -32.14 -4.30 -27.11
N ILE A 249 -32.69 -5.43 -26.71
CA ILE A 249 -33.12 -6.48 -27.63
C ILE A 249 -34.14 -5.96 -28.64
N SER A 250 -35.20 -5.25 -28.17
CA SER A 250 -36.23 -4.70 -29.07
C SER A 250 -35.67 -3.68 -30.07
N LEU A 251 -34.68 -2.88 -29.67
CA LEU A 251 -34.01 -1.93 -30.55
C LEU A 251 -33.18 -2.65 -31.61
N ILE A 252 -32.46 -3.71 -31.24
CA ILE A 252 -31.65 -4.52 -32.17
C ILE A 252 -32.56 -5.24 -33.15
N GLU A 253 -33.65 -5.87 -32.68
CA GLU A 253 -34.62 -6.54 -33.56
C GLU A 253 -35.24 -5.56 -34.60
N SER A 254 -35.62 -4.39 -34.13
CA SER A 254 -36.19 -3.34 -34.99
C SER A 254 -35.17 -2.79 -35.99
N ALA A 255 -33.93 -2.57 -35.56
CA ALA A 255 -32.89 -1.98 -36.41
C ALA A 255 -32.40 -2.93 -37.49
N LEU A 256 -32.31 -4.24 -37.17
CA LEU A 256 -31.72 -5.25 -38.05
C LEU A 256 -32.75 -6.14 -38.76
N ASP A 257 -34.03 -6.00 -38.44
CA ASP A 257 -35.14 -6.85 -38.95
C ASP A 257 -34.81 -8.37 -38.69
N VAL A 258 -34.51 -8.68 -37.43
CA VAL A 258 -34.21 -10.01 -36.93
C VAL A 258 -35.10 -10.34 -35.73
N THR A 259 -35.24 -11.63 -35.43
CA THR A 259 -35.88 -12.07 -34.18
C THR A 259 -34.83 -12.68 -33.27
N ILE A 260 -34.78 -12.22 -32.02
CA ILE A 260 -33.85 -12.67 -30.99
C ILE A 260 -34.64 -13.41 -29.91
N ILE A 261 -34.16 -14.58 -29.52
CA ILE A 261 -34.77 -15.42 -28.47
C ILE A 261 -33.74 -15.51 -27.33
N CYS A 262 -34.15 -15.06 -26.14
CA CYS A 262 -33.42 -15.27 -24.90
C CYS A 262 -33.70 -16.69 -24.35
N ARG A 263 -32.67 -17.39 -23.90
CA ARG A 263 -32.74 -18.75 -23.37
C ARG A 263 -32.15 -18.87 -21.98
#